data_af9d13bf5a0259794e99e5cff9550117
#
_entry.id   af9d13bf5a0259794e99e5cff9550117
#
_cell.length_a   1.000
_cell.length_b   1.000
_cell.length_c   1.000
_cell.angle_alpha   90.00
_cell.angle_beta   90.00
_cell.angle_gamma   90.00
#
_symmetry.space_group_name_H-M   'P 1'
#
loop_
_entity.id
_entity.type
_entity.pdbx_description
1 polymer ?
#
loop_
_entity_poly.entity_id
_entity_poly.type
_entity_poly.pdbx_seq_one_letter_code
_entity_poly.pdbx_strand_id
1 'polypeptide(L)'
;MTRFLYLIRHGDASPHDGPLSAIGREQAQLAGTRLRPVPLTSICHGPLPRVAQTAAIIAANFPAVPVTVDELAGDYVPPVGDAGPPAPYVGFLANFTPAERVRGSELARAALGRFARAAPEAGDTHELVVTHNFLIGWLVSQALAGPAWRWLGVNQMNAALTVIAYSGTLPPRLLSFNDAAHLPVRLRWTGFPATVTPPSI
;
A
#
# COMPACT_ATOMS: atom_id res chain seq x y z
N MET A 1 -7.26 5.12 -21.72
CA MET A 1 -6.77 6.01 -20.67
C MET A 1 -6.33 5.16 -19.50
N THR A 2 -5.24 5.53 -18.86
CA THR A 2 -4.59 4.73 -17.85
C THR A 2 -4.69 5.43 -16.49
N ARG A 3 -5.07 4.69 -15.46
CA ARG A 3 -4.84 5.09 -14.07
C ARG A 3 -3.49 4.53 -13.65
N PHE A 4 -2.58 5.40 -13.26
CA PHE A 4 -1.36 5.04 -12.55
C PHE A 4 -1.64 5.12 -11.05
N LEU A 5 -1.73 3.97 -10.39
CA LEU A 5 -1.93 3.85 -8.96
C LEU A 5 -0.56 3.72 -8.28
N TYR A 6 -0.20 4.75 -7.53
CA TYR A 6 1.02 4.78 -6.71
C TYR A 6 0.65 4.37 -5.29
N LEU A 7 1.21 3.27 -4.81
CA LEU A 7 0.94 2.73 -3.48
C LEU A 7 2.17 2.95 -2.61
N ILE A 8 1.98 3.58 -1.46
CA ILE A 8 3.02 3.74 -0.45
C ILE A 8 2.52 3.13 0.87
N ARG A 9 3.31 2.21 1.43
CA ARG A 9 3.12 1.81 2.82
C ARG A 9 3.51 2.98 3.72
N HIS A 10 2.72 3.26 4.76
CA HIS A 10 3.06 4.29 5.75
C HIS A 10 4.51 4.18 6.23
N GLY A 11 5.10 5.28 6.69
CA GLY A 11 6.42 5.29 7.32
C GLY A 11 6.44 4.49 8.62
N ASP A 12 7.62 4.20 9.13
CA ASP A 12 7.79 3.50 10.40
C ASP A 12 7.02 4.18 11.53
N ALA A 13 6.35 3.38 12.37
CA ALA A 13 5.47 3.86 13.42
C ALA A 13 5.81 3.22 14.77
N SER A 14 5.72 3.99 15.83
CA SER A 14 5.96 3.53 17.21
C SER A 14 4.66 2.97 17.81
N PRO A 15 4.70 2.06 18.80
CA PRO A 15 4.22 0.69 18.66
C PRO A 15 2.75 0.60 18.23
N HIS A 16 2.44 -0.41 17.45
CA HIS A 16 1.12 -0.79 16.93
C HIS A 16 0.44 0.33 16.10
N ASP A 17 -0.68 0.89 16.52
CA ASP A 17 -1.47 1.84 15.73
C ASP A 17 -1.09 3.32 15.94
N GLY A 18 0.09 3.57 16.48
CA GLY A 18 0.59 4.88 16.86
C GLY A 18 0.97 5.82 15.69
N PRO A 19 1.44 7.03 16.03
CA PRO A 19 1.96 7.98 15.06
C PRO A 19 3.31 7.53 14.48
N LEU A 20 3.78 8.23 13.46
CA LEU A 20 5.11 8.00 12.89
C LEU A 20 6.22 8.20 13.93
N SER A 21 7.19 7.30 13.90
CA SER A 21 8.47 7.49 14.57
C SER A 21 9.29 8.61 13.90
N ALA A 22 10.44 8.98 14.46
CA ALA A 22 11.39 9.88 13.81
C ALA A 22 11.87 9.30 12.46
N ILE A 23 12.15 7.98 12.44
CA ILE A 23 12.50 7.24 11.22
C ILE A 23 11.38 7.33 10.19
N GLY A 24 10.14 7.11 10.59
CA GLY A 24 9.00 7.15 9.68
C GLY A 24 8.76 8.53 9.07
N ARG A 25 9.01 9.60 9.81
CA ARG A 25 8.94 10.97 9.26
C ARG A 25 10.02 11.21 8.21
N GLU A 26 11.26 10.77 8.46
CA GLU A 26 12.33 10.86 7.49
C GLU A 26 12.03 10.06 6.22
N GLN A 27 11.51 8.83 6.36
CA GLN A 27 11.06 8.00 5.26
C GLN A 27 9.98 8.71 4.42
N ALA A 28 8.97 9.30 5.06
CA ALA A 28 7.90 10.02 4.38
C ALA A 28 8.41 11.27 3.63
N GLN A 29 9.39 12.01 4.19
CA GLN A 29 10.03 13.15 3.53
C GLN A 29 10.77 12.73 2.26
N LEU A 30 11.53 11.63 2.33
CA LEU A 30 12.26 11.08 1.19
C LEU A 30 11.30 10.57 0.10
N ALA A 31 10.20 9.90 0.49
CA ALA A 31 9.15 9.49 -0.44
C ALA A 31 8.48 10.69 -1.12
N GLY A 32 8.18 11.75 -0.38
CA GLY A 32 7.64 12.99 -0.94
C GLY A 32 8.58 13.62 -1.96
N THR A 33 9.88 13.65 -1.69
CA THR A 33 10.90 14.14 -2.62
C THR A 33 10.97 13.26 -3.87
N ARG A 34 10.95 11.94 -3.72
CA ARG A 34 10.94 10.96 -4.83
C ARG A 34 9.77 11.14 -5.77
N LEU A 35 8.61 11.53 -5.23
CA LEU A 35 7.38 11.69 -6.00
C LEU A 35 7.26 13.04 -6.74
N ARG A 36 8.08 14.04 -6.45
CA ARG A 36 7.97 15.38 -7.08
C ARG A 36 7.84 15.39 -8.60
N PRO A 37 8.53 14.51 -9.36
CA PRO A 37 8.37 14.47 -10.83
C PRO A 37 7.03 13.85 -11.29
N VAL A 38 6.26 13.23 -10.40
CA VAL A 38 5.00 12.58 -10.75
C VAL A 38 3.89 13.63 -10.80
N PRO A 39 3.12 13.72 -11.90
CA PRO A 39 2.00 14.66 -12.02
C PRO A 39 0.77 14.13 -11.24
N LEU A 40 0.88 14.05 -9.91
CA LEU A 40 -0.20 13.54 -9.07
C LEU A 40 -1.49 14.35 -9.27
N THR A 41 -2.59 13.64 -9.47
CA THR A 41 -3.93 14.19 -9.61
C THR A 41 -4.73 14.13 -8.31
N SER A 42 -4.40 13.20 -7.43
CA SER A 42 -5.02 13.04 -6.11
C SER A 42 -4.12 12.27 -5.15
N ILE A 43 -4.29 12.53 -3.85
CA ILE A 43 -3.68 11.79 -2.75
C ILE A 43 -4.81 11.26 -1.88
N CYS A 44 -4.82 9.96 -1.63
CA CYS A 44 -5.77 9.27 -0.77
C CYS A 44 -5.01 8.57 0.35
N HIS A 45 -5.58 8.50 1.55
CA HIS A 45 -4.97 7.75 2.66
C HIS A 45 -6.00 7.09 3.57
N GLY A 46 -5.57 6.02 4.25
CA GLY A 46 -6.36 5.36 5.29
C GLY A 46 -6.55 6.19 6.56
N PRO A 47 -7.46 5.79 7.46
CA PRO A 47 -7.83 6.61 8.63
C PRO A 47 -6.81 6.62 9.77
N LEU A 48 -5.85 5.69 9.80
CA LEU A 48 -4.94 5.55 10.95
C LEU A 48 -3.88 6.67 11.00
N PRO A 49 -3.46 7.11 12.21
CA PRO A 49 -2.56 8.26 12.39
C PRO A 49 -1.26 8.18 11.58
N ARG A 50 -0.60 7.00 11.53
CA ARG A 50 0.63 6.79 10.78
C ARG A 50 0.48 7.00 9.27
N VAL A 51 -0.68 6.66 8.73
CA VAL A 51 -0.98 6.82 7.29
C VAL A 51 -1.28 8.29 7.00
N ALA A 52 -2.12 8.92 7.83
CA ALA A 52 -2.46 10.33 7.72
C ALA A 52 -1.21 11.23 7.81
N GLN A 53 -0.31 10.96 8.76
CA GLN A 53 0.95 11.70 8.90
C GLN A 53 1.88 11.48 7.71
N THR A 54 1.99 10.25 7.20
CA THR A 54 2.78 9.96 5.98
C THR A 54 2.22 10.75 4.80
N ALA A 55 0.91 10.71 4.60
CA ALA A 55 0.24 11.43 3.52
C ALA A 55 0.42 12.96 3.63
N ALA A 56 0.28 13.52 4.83
CA ALA A 56 0.48 14.95 5.06
C ALA A 56 1.90 15.41 4.75
N ILE A 57 2.93 14.64 5.15
CA ILE A 57 4.34 14.95 4.86
C ILE A 57 4.60 14.89 3.35
N ILE A 58 4.07 13.88 2.65
CA ILE A 58 4.20 13.78 1.19
C ILE A 58 3.47 14.94 0.50
N ALA A 59 2.22 15.22 0.91
CA ALA A 59 1.36 16.25 0.34
C ALA A 59 1.95 17.67 0.42
N ALA A 60 2.82 17.95 1.39
CA ALA A 60 3.53 19.22 1.47
C ALA A 60 4.37 19.55 0.21
N ASN A 61 4.70 18.55 -0.61
CA ASN A 61 5.35 18.74 -1.92
C ASN A 61 4.34 19.01 -3.06
N PHE A 62 3.03 18.92 -2.80
CA PHE A 62 1.96 18.97 -3.80
C PHE A 62 0.79 19.86 -3.33
N PRO A 63 1.02 21.17 -3.12
CA PRO A 63 0.04 22.04 -2.45
C PRO A 63 -1.29 22.20 -3.21
N ALA A 64 -1.31 21.93 -4.52
CA ALA A 64 -2.52 22.01 -5.34
C ALA A 64 -3.25 20.66 -5.50
N VAL A 65 -2.71 19.57 -4.98
CA VAL A 65 -3.30 18.23 -5.13
C VAL A 65 -4.25 17.94 -3.98
N PRO A 66 -5.51 17.55 -4.25
CA PRO A 66 -6.47 17.24 -3.20
C PRO A 66 -6.05 16.00 -2.40
N VAL A 67 -6.24 16.07 -1.08
CA VAL A 67 -5.99 14.99 -0.14
C VAL A 67 -7.31 14.52 0.46
N THR A 68 -7.57 13.22 0.42
CA THR A 68 -8.81 12.62 0.93
C THR A 68 -8.53 11.45 1.86
N VAL A 69 -9.42 11.24 2.82
CA VAL A 69 -9.43 10.04 3.68
C VAL A 69 -10.41 9.02 3.09
N ASP A 70 -9.99 7.76 3.04
CA ASP A 70 -10.84 6.66 2.55
C ASP A 70 -10.60 5.42 3.42
N GLU A 71 -11.64 4.86 4.03
CA GLU A 71 -11.56 3.65 4.83
C GLU A 71 -11.05 2.44 4.01
N LEU A 72 -11.28 2.47 2.70
CA LEU A 72 -10.80 1.42 1.78
C LEU A 72 -9.26 1.41 1.64
N ALA A 73 -8.58 2.46 2.06
CA ALA A 73 -7.12 2.50 2.18
C ALA A 73 -6.63 2.11 3.59
N GLY A 74 -7.48 1.47 4.40
CA GLY A 74 -7.22 1.08 5.79
C GLY A 74 -6.36 -0.17 5.96
N ASP A 75 -6.19 -0.55 7.24
CA ASP A 75 -5.48 -1.77 7.66
C ASP A 75 -6.50 -2.86 8.02
N TYR A 76 -6.62 -3.87 7.19
CA TYR A 76 -7.56 -4.95 7.35
C TYR A 76 -7.06 -6.23 6.65
N VAL A 77 -7.62 -7.37 7.05
CA VAL A 77 -7.22 -8.69 6.56
C VAL A 77 -7.97 -9.03 5.26
N PRO A 78 -7.29 -9.05 4.09
CA PRO A 78 -7.92 -9.48 2.85
C PRO A 78 -8.33 -10.95 2.88
N PRO A 79 -9.24 -11.39 1.98
CA PRO A 79 -9.67 -12.78 1.90
C PRO A 79 -8.51 -13.70 1.45
N VAL A 80 -8.62 -14.97 1.83
CA VAL A 80 -7.64 -16.01 1.42
C VAL A 80 -8.22 -17.01 0.42
N GLY A 81 -9.51 -16.89 0.08
CA GLY A 81 -10.22 -17.81 -0.80
C GLY A 81 -10.59 -19.14 -0.12
N ASP A 82 -11.41 -19.93 -0.78
CA ASP A 82 -11.97 -21.17 -0.23
C ASP A 82 -10.92 -22.28 -0.05
N ALA A 83 -9.92 -22.31 -0.92
CA ALA A 83 -8.79 -23.26 -0.81
C ALA A 83 -7.87 -22.96 0.38
N GLY A 84 -8.02 -21.80 0.99
CA GLY A 84 -7.15 -21.34 2.08
C GLY A 84 -5.69 -21.11 1.67
N PRO A 85 -4.87 -20.58 2.59
CA PRO A 85 -3.45 -20.38 2.35
C PRO A 85 -2.65 -21.65 2.65
N PRO A 86 -1.39 -21.74 2.18
CA PRO A 86 -0.45 -22.76 2.63
C PRO A 86 -0.30 -22.81 4.15
N ALA A 87 -0.01 -24.01 4.68
CA ALA A 87 0.05 -24.29 6.11
C ALA A 87 0.89 -23.28 6.95
N PRO A 88 2.04 -22.76 6.49
CA PRO A 88 2.81 -21.76 7.25
C PRO A 88 2.04 -20.46 7.58
N TYR A 89 1.04 -20.10 6.78
CA TYR A 89 0.26 -18.86 7.01
C TYR A 89 -0.98 -19.05 7.89
N VAL A 90 -1.38 -20.30 8.17
CA VAL A 90 -2.58 -20.59 8.97
C VAL A 90 -2.45 -20.02 10.39
N GLY A 91 -1.28 -20.21 11.02
CA GLY A 91 -1.00 -19.67 12.35
C GLY A 91 -1.03 -18.14 12.42
N PHE A 92 -0.58 -17.47 11.38
CA PHE A 92 -0.68 -16.01 11.27
C PHE A 92 -2.14 -15.54 11.23
N LEU A 93 -2.97 -16.20 10.44
CA LEU A 93 -4.39 -15.86 10.31
C LEU A 93 -5.20 -16.14 11.59
N ALA A 94 -4.74 -17.03 12.46
CA ALA A 94 -5.36 -17.29 13.75
C ALA A 94 -5.30 -16.10 14.73
N ASN A 95 -4.42 -15.12 14.47
CA ASN A 95 -4.36 -13.88 15.28
C ASN A 95 -5.54 -12.93 15.01
N PHE A 96 -6.38 -13.19 14.00
CA PHE A 96 -7.52 -12.36 13.66
C PHE A 96 -8.84 -13.09 13.95
N THR A 97 -9.76 -12.39 14.58
CA THR A 97 -11.09 -12.91 14.87
C THR A 97 -11.89 -13.19 13.58
N PRO A 98 -12.90 -14.07 13.62
CA PRO A 98 -13.79 -14.29 12.49
C PRO A 98 -14.46 -13.00 11.99
N ALA A 99 -14.86 -12.10 12.89
CA ALA A 99 -15.48 -10.82 12.53
C ALA A 99 -14.51 -9.88 11.78
N GLU A 100 -13.26 -9.76 12.23
CA GLU A 100 -12.22 -8.99 11.53
C GLU A 100 -11.95 -9.55 10.13
N ARG A 101 -11.91 -10.87 9.99
CA ARG A 101 -11.69 -11.53 8.68
C ARG A 101 -12.86 -11.32 7.73
N VAL A 102 -14.11 -11.38 8.21
CA VAL A 102 -15.30 -11.09 7.40
C VAL A 102 -15.27 -9.63 6.96
N ARG A 103 -15.15 -8.69 7.91
CA ARG A 103 -15.12 -7.25 7.62
C ARG A 103 -13.96 -6.88 6.71
N GLY A 104 -12.76 -7.42 6.97
CA GLY A 104 -11.58 -7.19 6.14
C GLY A 104 -11.75 -7.68 4.71
N SER A 105 -12.41 -8.83 4.53
CA SER A 105 -12.72 -9.38 3.20
C SER A 105 -13.69 -8.50 2.42
N GLU A 106 -14.69 -7.90 3.07
CA GLU A 106 -15.62 -6.95 2.46
C GLU A 106 -14.89 -5.68 2.00
N LEU A 107 -14.09 -5.07 2.90
CA LEU A 107 -13.30 -3.88 2.60
C LEU A 107 -12.30 -4.12 1.47
N ALA A 108 -11.61 -5.27 1.48
CA ALA A 108 -10.65 -5.63 0.44
C ALA A 108 -11.30 -5.77 -0.95
N ARG A 109 -12.51 -6.35 -1.04
CA ARG A 109 -13.26 -6.42 -2.29
C ARG A 109 -13.72 -5.03 -2.75
N ALA A 110 -14.23 -4.20 -1.84
CA ALA A 110 -14.60 -2.82 -2.14
C ALA A 110 -13.41 -1.99 -2.61
N ALA A 111 -12.22 -2.18 -2.01
CA ALA A 111 -10.98 -1.53 -2.42
C ALA A 111 -10.57 -1.87 -3.86
N LEU A 112 -10.79 -3.12 -4.33
CA LEU A 112 -10.60 -3.47 -5.74
C LEU A 112 -11.51 -2.62 -6.64
N GLY A 113 -12.79 -2.51 -6.31
CA GLY A 113 -13.74 -1.69 -7.06
C GLY A 113 -13.36 -0.21 -7.09
N ARG A 114 -12.75 0.30 -6.02
CA ARG A 114 -12.33 1.70 -5.91
C ARG A 114 -10.99 1.97 -6.61
N PHE A 115 -9.98 1.14 -6.40
CA PHE A 115 -8.60 1.40 -6.81
C PHE A 115 -8.19 0.66 -8.09
N ALA A 116 -8.65 -0.57 -8.31
CA ALA A 116 -8.18 -1.45 -9.39
C ALA A 116 -9.03 -1.30 -10.67
N ARG A 117 -9.17 -0.06 -11.17
CA ARG A 117 -9.95 0.25 -12.38
C ARG A 117 -9.26 1.30 -13.22
N ALA A 118 -9.54 1.31 -14.52
CA ALA A 118 -9.08 2.36 -15.43
C ALA A 118 -9.55 3.77 -14.99
N ALA A 119 -8.89 4.80 -15.50
CA ALA A 119 -9.33 6.17 -15.29
C ALA A 119 -10.74 6.38 -15.85
N PRO A 120 -11.66 7.03 -15.12
CA PRO A 120 -13.04 7.23 -15.57
C PRO A 120 -13.18 8.31 -16.63
N GLU A 121 -12.24 9.25 -16.71
CA GLU A 121 -12.31 10.46 -17.52
C GLU A 121 -11.31 10.46 -18.67
N ALA A 122 -11.44 11.44 -19.57
CA ALA A 122 -10.53 11.66 -20.67
C ALA A 122 -9.15 12.10 -20.17
N GLY A 123 -8.18 11.21 -20.23
CA GLY A 123 -6.80 11.46 -19.81
C GLY A 123 -6.27 10.40 -18.83
N ASP A 124 -4.97 10.38 -18.67
CA ASP A 124 -4.33 9.54 -17.68
C ASP A 124 -4.43 10.19 -16.29
N THR A 125 -4.58 9.37 -15.26
CA THR A 125 -4.65 9.83 -13.86
C THR A 125 -3.52 9.23 -13.04
N HIS A 126 -2.99 10.02 -12.11
CA HIS A 126 -1.90 9.63 -11.21
C HIS A 126 -2.39 9.76 -9.76
N GLU A 127 -2.88 8.68 -9.19
CA GLU A 127 -3.42 8.66 -7.81
C GLU A 127 -2.40 8.05 -6.85
N LEU A 128 -2.04 8.80 -5.82
CA LEU A 128 -1.25 8.27 -4.70
C LEU A 128 -2.20 7.74 -3.62
N VAL A 129 -1.96 6.51 -3.17
CA VAL A 129 -2.65 5.91 -2.02
C VAL A 129 -1.63 5.55 -0.95
N VAL A 130 -1.71 6.22 0.19
CA VAL A 130 -0.91 5.90 1.37
C VAL A 130 -1.69 4.94 2.24
N THR A 131 -1.15 3.74 2.46
CA THR A 131 -1.87 2.63 3.07
C THR A 131 -0.96 1.65 3.84
N HIS A 132 -1.35 0.39 3.92
CA HIS A 132 -0.74 -0.68 4.72
C HIS A 132 -0.25 -1.85 3.86
N ASN A 133 0.62 -2.67 4.43
CA ASN A 133 1.22 -3.81 3.74
C ASN A 133 0.17 -4.77 3.17
N PHE A 134 -0.89 -5.08 3.92
CA PHE A 134 -1.88 -6.08 3.49
C PHE A 134 -2.66 -5.61 2.28
N LEU A 135 -3.12 -4.36 2.26
CA LEU A 135 -3.83 -3.83 1.10
C LEU A 135 -2.94 -3.76 -0.15
N ILE A 136 -1.68 -3.34 0.01
CA ILE A 136 -0.74 -3.32 -1.11
C ILE A 136 -0.53 -4.74 -1.65
N GLY A 137 -0.26 -5.71 -0.75
CA GLY A 137 -0.14 -7.11 -1.11
C GLY A 137 -1.37 -7.65 -1.84
N TRP A 138 -2.56 -7.28 -1.37
CA TRP A 138 -3.82 -7.65 -2.00
C TRP A 138 -3.94 -7.08 -3.42
N LEU A 139 -3.76 -5.77 -3.60
CA LEU A 139 -3.86 -5.13 -4.92
C LEU A 139 -2.83 -5.68 -5.91
N VAL A 140 -1.58 -5.92 -5.46
CA VAL A 140 -0.53 -6.56 -6.28
C VAL A 140 -0.91 -7.98 -6.66
N SER A 141 -1.37 -8.80 -5.71
CA SER A 141 -1.81 -10.17 -5.97
C SER A 141 -2.91 -10.22 -7.03
N GLN A 142 -3.90 -9.34 -6.90
CA GLN A 142 -5.02 -9.29 -7.85
C GLN A 142 -4.58 -8.78 -9.23
N ALA A 143 -3.69 -7.78 -9.28
CA ALA A 143 -3.14 -7.30 -10.55
C ALA A 143 -2.37 -8.37 -11.33
N LEU A 144 -1.76 -9.31 -10.61
CA LEU A 144 -1.02 -10.45 -11.18
C LEU A 144 -1.87 -11.71 -11.34
N ALA A 145 -3.19 -11.63 -11.16
CA ALA A 145 -4.11 -12.77 -11.20
C ALA A 145 -3.71 -13.93 -10.27
N GLY A 146 -3.07 -13.60 -9.14
CA GLY A 146 -2.65 -14.59 -8.15
C GLY A 146 -3.83 -15.14 -7.33
N PRO A 147 -3.67 -16.30 -6.65
CA PRO A 147 -4.69 -16.82 -5.76
C PRO A 147 -4.95 -15.83 -4.61
N ALA A 148 -6.17 -15.84 -4.07
CA ALA A 148 -6.62 -14.86 -3.08
C ALA A 148 -5.70 -14.76 -1.85
N TRP A 149 -5.10 -15.86 -1.38
CA TRP A 149 -4.18 -15.86 -0.24
C TRP A 149 -2.80 -15.25 -0.53
N ARG A 150 -2.44 -14.98 -1.80
CA ARG A 150 -1.06 -14.63 -2.20
C ARG A 150 -0.53 -13.34 -1.56
N TRP A 151 -1.41 -12.44 -1.15
CA TRP A 151 -1.04 -11.22 -0.43
C TRP A 151 -0.20 -11.48 0.84
N LEU A 152 -0.35 -12.66 1.47
CA LEU A 152 0.43 -13.05 2.64
C LEU A 152 1.94 -13.16 2.38
N GLY A 153 2.34 -13.38 1.12
CA GLY A 153 3.75 -13.45 0.73
C GLY A 153 4.25 -12.20 0.02
N VAL A 154 3.46 -11.10 0.00
CA VAL A 154 3.83 -9.85 -0.66
C VAL A 154 4.10 -8.79 0.40
N ASN A 155 5.38 -8.59 0.72
CA ASN A 155 5.79 -7.64 1.76
C ASN A 155 6.44 -6.40 1.15
N GLN A 156 6.04 -5.23 1.62
CA GLN A 156 6.56 -3.95 1.20
C GLN A 156 7.19 -3.21 2.39
N MET A 157 8.39 -2.66 2.20
CA MET A 157 9.05 -1.80 3.19
C MET A 157 8.22 -0.56 3.51
N ASN A 158 8.40 0.00 4.71
CA ASN A 158 7.83 1.30 5.06
C ASN A 158 8.30 2.37 4.06
N ALA A 159 7.36 3.21 3.64
CA ALA A 159 7.55 4.28 2.65
C ALA A 159 8.09 3.83 1.27
N ALA A 160 8.21 2.53 0.98
CA ALA A 160 8.54 2.06 -0.35
C ALA A 160 7.37 2.28 -1.32
N LEU A 161 7.71 2.41 -2.61
CA LEU A 161 6.77 2.71 -3.68
C LEU A 161 6.44 1.46 -4.49
N THR A 162 5.16 1.25 -4.74
CA THR A 162 4.66 0.27 -5.71
C THR A 162 3.78 0.99 -6.72
N VAL A 163 3.88 0.66 -8.00
CA VAL A 163 3.10 1.30 -9.06
C VAL A 163 2.38 0.24 -9.89
N ILE A 164 1.06 0.37 -9.99
CA ILE A 164 0.21 -0.49 -10.84
C ILE A 164 -0.51 0.40 -11.85
N ALA A 165 -0.51 -0.01 -13.12
CA ALA A 165 -1.24 0.68 -14.18
C ALA A 165 -2.50 -0.12 -14.55
N TYR A 166 -3.65 0.56 -14.55
CA TYR A 166 -4.94 0.03 -14.95
C TYR A 166 -5.45 0.77 -16.19
N SER A 167 -5.77 0.04 -17.24
CA SER A 167 -6.37 0.58 -18.47
C SER A 167 -7.60 -0.21 -18.87
N GLY A 168 -8.50 0.40 -19.66
CA GLY A 168 -9.70 -0.29 -20.15
C GLY A 168 -9.44 -1.34 -21.22
N THR A 169 -8.23 -1.41 -21.77
CA THR A 169 -7.89 -2.24 -22.94
C THR A 169 -6.85 -3.32 -22.68
N LEU A 170 -6.13 -3.23 -21.57
CA LEU A 170 -5.06 -4.16 -21.21
C LEU A 170 -5.27 -4.69 -19.79
N PRO A 171 -4.81 -5.91 -19.49
CA PRO A 171 -4.72 -6.39 -18.10
C PRO A 171 -3.92 -5.41 -17.23
N PRO A 172 -4.13 -5.43 -15.90
CA PRO A 172 -3.31 -4.64 -14.97
C PRO A 172 -1.82 -4.92 -15.16
N ARG A 173 -0.99 -3.88 -15.01
CA ARG A 173 0.47 -3.99 -15.17
C ARG A 173 1.16 -3.51 -13.91
N LEU A 174 1.90 -4.40 -13.24
CA LEU A 174 2.80 -4.03 -12.15
C LEU A 174 4.06 -3.41 -12.75
N LEU A 175 4.21 -2.08 -12.62
CA LEU A 175 5.32 -1.33 -13.21
C LEU A 175 6.53 -1.27 -12.26
N SER A 176 6.28 -1.24 -10.95
CA SER A 176 7.30 -1.26 -9.91
C SER A 176 6.72 -1.92 -8.66
N PHE A 177 7.54 -2.65 -7.91
CA PHE A 177 7.16 -3.23 -6.63
C PHE A 177 8.24 -2.99 -5.60
N ASN A 178 7.82 -2.47 -4.43
CA ASN A 178 8.69 -2.30 -3.26
C ASN A 178 9.97 -1.49 -3.57
N ASP A 179 9.86 -0.47 -4.45
CA ASP A 179 10.97 0.42 -4.79
C ASP A 179 11.31 1.31 -3.59
N ALA A 180 12.48 1.08 -3.03
CA ALA A 180 13.07 1.83 -1.93
C ALA A 180 14.37 2.55 -2.33
N ALA A 181 14.57 2.85 -3.61
CA ALA A 181 15.79 3.51 -4.10
C ALA A 181 16.02 4.89 -3.46
N HIS A 182 14.95 5.56 -3.02
CA HIS A 182 15.02 6.83 -2.30
C HIS A 182 15.37 6.69 -0.81
N LEU A 183 15.37 5.47 -0.27
CA LEU A 183 15.68 5.22 1.14
C LEU A 183 17.13 4.74 1.29
N PRO A 184 17.95 5.41 2.12
CA PRO A 184 19.25 4.87 2.53
C PRO A 184 19.06 3.54 3.28
N VAL A 185 20.05 2.66 3.24
CA VAL A 185 19.98 1.28 3.79
C VAL A 185 19.47 1.25 5.23
N ARG A 186 19.92 2.19 6.09
CA ARG A 186 19.49 2.28 7.50
C ARG A 186 17.99 2.52 7.71
N LEU A 187 17.27 2.96 6.69
CA LEU A 187 15.82 3.23 6.72
C LEU A 187 15.01 2.13 6.03
N ARG A 188 15.65 1.08 5.52
CA ARG A 188 14.94 -0.03 4.86
C ARG A 188 14.51 -1.09 5.86
N TRP A 189 13.43 -1.80 5.53
CA TRP A 189 12.90 -2.95 6.29
C TRP A 189 12.57 -2.69 7.76
N THR A 190 12.32 -1.46 8.15
CA THR A 190 11.76 -1.14 9.46
C THR A 190 10.35 -1.77 9.60
N GLY A 191 9.96 -2.13 10.80
CA GLY A 191 8.65 -2.76 11.04
C GLY A 191 8.53 -4.23 10.62
N PHE A 192 9.64 -4.89 10.24
CA PHE A 192 9.70 -6.33 10.04
C PHE A 192 10.73 -6.98 10.97
N PRO A 193 10.45 -8.21 11.46
CA PRO A 193 11.47 -8.96 12.22
C PRO A 193 12.65 -9.34 11.31
N ALA A 194 13.85 -9.44 11.89
CA ALA A 194 15.08 -9.77 11.15
C ALA A 194 14.99 -11.09 10.36
N THR A 195 14.13 -12.01 10.77
CA THR A 195 13.93 -13.31 10.10
C THR A 195 13.25 -13.20 8.73
N VAL A 196 12.61 -12.09 8.42
CA VAL A 196 11.92 -11.86 7.13
C VAL A 196 12.56 -10.70 6.34
N THR A 197 13.63 -10.10 6.86
CA THR A 197 14.37 -9.05 6.16
C THR A 197 15.54 -9.67 5.40
N PRO A 198 15.77 -9.30 4.14
CA PRO A 198 16.97 -9.75 3.44
C PRO A 198 18.21 -9.15 4.12
N PRO A 199 19.38 -9.82 4.00
CA PRO A 199 20.63 -9.20 4.35
C PRO A 199 20.78 -7.89 3.56
N SER A 200 21.44 -6.88 4.15
CA SER A 200 21.65 -5.58 3.52
C SER A 200 22.32 -5.75 2.15
N ILE A 201 21.60 -5.41 1.09
CA ILE A 201 22.09 -5.35 -0.28
C ILE A 201 22.39 -3.89 -0.61
#